data_398eadd8e10f6fb3036f28bb48deb8c7
#
_entry.id   398eadd8e10f6fb3036f28bb48deb8c7
#
_cell.length_a   1.000
_cell.length_b   1.000
_cell.length_c   1.000
_cell.angle_alpha   90.00
_cell.angle_beta   90.00
_cell.angle_gamma   90.00
#
_symmetry.space_group_name_H-M   'P 1'
#
loop_
_entity.id
_entity.type
_entity.pdbx_description
1 polymer ?
#
loop_
_entity_poly.entity_id
_entity_poly.type
_entity_poly.pdbx_seq_one_letter_code
_entity_poly.pdbx_strand_id
1 'polypeptide(L)'
;MLHALALKYADLVEDPRALDASLSTPLPQTFWVHDAKGAQSDVLRSLANQGVSCRELSWRPGAWRVQGPERVSLGRTLPYLAGAIYAQEEVAMAATAALDVRPGESVFDMCAAPGGKSAQIARAAGPTGRVFASEIMNARMAALGATTSRLALTNVAGILSECRHVPFPYGSLDRVLCDVPCSGEGTARKVAGGWTEYDPSFVARLPSIQAQILRRALHLVKPGGHVVYSTCTFRPEENEAVLQAALGDLGEVVPFAIPGFEGSAPLAAWNGLAFRSDIGHARRWWPHTHDTGGFFVALIRRSDEPTRRRAGTVPPRPVKWAHAEEFQGKLAATLDWFGVPGDILGNRVLWARGNDKIWLADASLSPLPGIAPEFLGYVAFKASERRLWPTGALMQALGNSVTRQWVELDAEPAFRYAAGEAVELPSSARREARDGPVQVRADGFVLGKGILEGTRLNSQVAKGLRFA
;
A
#
# COMPACT_ATOMS: atom_id res chain seq x y z
N MET A 1 -27.47 12.15 23.13
CA MET A 1 -26.20 12.06 23.89
C MET A 1 -25.07 12.17 22.88
N LEU A 2 -24.05 12.99 23.18
CA LEU A 2 -22.89 13.10 22.28
C LEU A 2 -22.08 11.78 22.26
N HIS A 3 -21.45 11.50 21.12
CA HIS A 3 -20.52 10.38 20.97
C HIS A 3 -19.37 10.50 21.98
N ALA A 4 -18.91 9.40 22.57
CA ALA A 4 -17.89 9.41 23.65
C ALA A 4 -16.60 10.14 23.23
N LEU A 5 -16.17 9.99 21.97
CA LEU A 5 -14.99 10.71 21.46
C LEU A 5 -15.24 12.22 21.31
N ALA A 6 -16.46 12.65 20.92
CA ALA A 6 -16.78 14.06 20.84
C ALA A 6 -16.76 14.73 22.22
N LEU A 7 -17.24 14.04 23.24
CA LEU A 7 -17.13 14.50 24.63
C LEU A 7 -15.67 14.56 25.11
N LYS A 8 -14.89 13.52 24.82
CA LYS A 8 -13.47 13.41 25.22
C LYS A 8 -12.59 14.52 24.65
N TYR A 9 -12.90 14.98 23.44
CA TYR A 9 -12.11 15.98 22.72
C TYR A 9 -12.81 17.32 22.53
N ALA A 10 -13.89 17.59 23.30
CA ALA A 10 -14.66 18.81 23.20
C ALA A 10 -13.82 20.09 23.35
N ASP A 11 -12.82 20.06 24.22
CA ASP A 11 -11.94 21.21 24.49
C ASP A 11 -10.82 21.37 23.42
N LEU A 12 -10.68 20.42 22.50
CA LEU A 12 -9.64 20.43 21.45
C LEU A 12 -10.16 20.82 20.06
N VAL A 13 -11.46 20.98 19.91
CA VAL A 13 -12.10 21.33 18.64
C VAL A 13 -12.96 22.57 18.81
N GLU A 14 -13.04 23.37 17.75
CA GLU A 14 -13.87 24.58 17.77
C GLU A 14 -15.38 24.28 17.86
N ASP A 15 -15.81 23.17 17.23
CA ASP A 15 -17.23 22.74 17.22
C ASP A 15 -17.37 21.25 17.59
N PRO A 16 -17.55 20.93 18.90
CA PRO A 16 -17.78 19.57 19.36
C PRO A 16 -19.05 18.91 18.82
N ARG A 17 -20.08 19.73 18.45
CA ARG A 17 -21.32 19.19 17.87
C ARG A 17 -21.11 18.76 16.42
N ALA A 18 -20.33 19.52 15.65
CA ALA A 18 -19.95 19.13 14.30
C ALA A 18 -19.09 17.84 14.30
N LEU A 19 -18.17 17.70 15.28
CA LEU A 19 -17.42 16.46 15.48
C LEU A 19 -18.35 15.28 15.80
N ASP A 20 -19.30 15.44 16.71
CA ASP A 20 -20.30 14.43 17.06
C ASP A 20 -21.14 14.00 15.85
N ALA A 21 -21.67 14.95 15.11
CA ALA A 21 -22.44 14.69 13.88
C ALA A 21 -21.61 13.91 12.86
N SER A 22 -20.37 14.30 12.67
CA SER A 22 -19.45 13.63 11.74
C SER A 22 -19.11 12.19 12.17
N LEU A 23 -18.86 11.96 13.46
CA LEU A 23 -18.59 10.61 14.00
C LEU A 23 -19.78 9.66 13.85
N SER A 24 -20.99 10.21 13.75
CA SER A 24 -22.24 9.47 13.58
C SER A 24 -22.57 9.13 12.13
N THR A 25 -21.79 9.66 11.16
CA THR A 25 -22.02 9.40 9.73
C THR A 25 -21.01 8.40 9.17
N PRO A 26 -21.38 7.57 8.19
CA PRO A 26 -20.45 6.65 7.55
C PRO A 26 -19.27 7.39 6.91
N LEU A 27 -18.09 6.79 6.98
CA LEU A 27 -16.90 7.32 6.33
C LEU A 27 -17.05 7.22 4.80
N PRO A 28 -16.81 8.31 4.03
CA PRO A 28 -16.78 8.26 2.58
C PRO A 28 -15.79 7.22 2.05
N GLN A 29 -16.20 6.51 1.01
CA GLN A 29 -15.32 5.55 0.33
C GLN A 29 -14.45 6.28 -0.69
N THR A 30 -13.15 6.03 -0.64
CA THR A 30 -12.17 6.62 -1.54
C THR A 30 -11.24 5.58 -2.11
N PHE A 31 -10.68 5.85 -3.26
CA PHE A 31 -9.67 5.02 -3.91
C PHE A 31 -8.73 5.91 -4.74
N TRP A 32 -7.58 5.37 -5.07
CA TRP A 32 -6.69 5.96 -6.07
C TRP A 32 -6.49 5.01 -7.25
N VAL A 33 -6.25 5.58 -8.43
CA VAL A 33 -6.04 4.85 -9.68
C VAL A 33 -4.56 4.50 -9.84
N HIS A 34 -4.29 3.27 -10.27
CA HIS A 34 -2.97 2.79 -10.64
C HIS A 34 -2.80 2.85 -12.16
N ASP A 35 -2.27 3.97 -12.66
CA ASP A 35 -2.21 4.30 -14.10
C ASP A 35 -1.51 3.24 -14.95
N ALA A 36 -0.53 2.51 -14.39
CA ALA A 36 0.14 1.41 -15.08
C ALA A 36 -0.78 0.19 -15.35
N LYS A 37 -1.98 0.16 -14.76
CA LYS A 37 -2.96 -0.94 -14.90
C LYS A 37 -4.23 -0.55 -15.64
N GLY A 38 -4.41 0.71 -15.98
CA GLY A 38 -5.56 1.23 -16.71
C GLY A 38 -5.63 2.74 -16.67
N ALA A 39 -6.04 3.36 -17.77
CA ALA A 39 -6.28 4.79 -17.81
C ALA A 39 -7.43 5.18 -16.86
N GLN A 40 -7.36 6.37 -16.27
CA GLN A 40 -8.41 6.86 -15.37
C GLN A 40 -9.79 6.87 -16.02
N SER A 41 -9.86 7.26 -17.31
CA SER A 41 -11.10 7.25 -18.09
C SER A 41 -11.74 5.86 -18.17
N ASP A 42 -10.92 4.82 -18.35
CA ASP A 42 -11.41 3.44 -18.44
C ASP A 42 -11.89 2.94 -17.09
N VAL A 43 -11.17 3.28 -16.01
CA VAL A 43 -11.59 2.97 -14.64
C VAL A 43 -12.94 3.60 -14.33
N LEU A 44 -13.10 4.90 -14.61
CA LEU A 44 -14.35 5.61 -14.31
C LEU A 44 -15.51 5.12 -15.15
N ARG A 45 -15.28 4.83 -16.45
CA ARG A 45 -16.29 4.24 -17.32
C ARG A 45 -16.76 2.87 -16.77
N SER A 46 -15.82 2.01 -16.41
CA SER A 46 -16.12 0.69 -15.84
C SER A 46 -16.89 0.77 -14.53
N LEU A 47 -16.51 1.70 -13.65
CA LEU A 47 -17.23 1.94 -12.41
C LEU A 47 -18.64 2.50 -12.66
N ALA A 48 -18.79 3.44 -13.60
CA ALA A 48 -20.09 4.00 -13.99
C ALA A 48 -21.02 2.92 -14.57
N ASN A 49 -20.50 2.00 -15.41
CA ASN A 49 -21.26 0.85 -15.92
C ASN A 49 -21.74 -0.09 -14.81
N GLN A 50 -21.09 -0.06 -13.63
CA GLN A 50 -21.48 -0.81 -12.44
C GLN A 50 -22.29 0.05 -11.44
N GLY A 51 -22.79 1.22 -11.88
CA GLY A 51 -23.61 2.12 -11.07
C GLY A 51 -22.83 2.94 -10.03
N VAL A 52 -21.50 3.00 -10.13
CA VAL A 52 -20.65 3.73 -9.18
C VAL A 52 -20.27 5.10 -9.73
N SER A 53 -20.82 6.16 -9.16
CA SER A 53 -20.45 7.54 -9.46
C SER A 53 -19.28 8.00 -8.57
N CYS A 54 -18.34 8.76 -9.13
CA CYS A 54 -17.15 9.18 -8.44
C CYS A 54 -16.84 10.67 -8.72
N ARG A 55 -16.21 11.35 -7.74
CA ARG A 55 -15.66 12.70 -7.85
C ARG A 55 -14.18 12.70 -7.51
N GLU A 56 -13.37 13.34 -8.34
CA GLU A 56 -11.93 13.46 -8.08
C GLU A 56 -11.66 14.31 -6.83
N LEU A 57 -10.64 13.93 -6.06
CA LEU A 57 -10.17 14.74 -4.95
C LEU A 57 -9.32 15.90 -5.48
N SER A 58 -9.72 17.13 -5.20
CA SER A 58 -9.04 18.33 -5.71
C SER A 58 -7.58 18.44 -5.30
N TRP A 59 -7.24 17.90 -4.12
CA TRP A 59 -5.90 17.95 -3.55
C TRP A 59 -5.01 16.76 -3.96
N ARG A 60 -5.62 15.67 -4.49
CA ARG A 60 -4.88 14.45 -4.84
C ARG A 60 -5.30 13.95 -6.22
N PRO A 61 -4.71 14.47 -7.31
CA PRO A 61 -5.00 13.98 -8.66
C PRO A 61 -4.85 12.47 -8.77
N GLY A 62 -5.79 11.83 -9.46
CA GLY A 62 -5.87 10.37 -9.59
C GLY A 62 -6.45 9.65 -8.37
N ALA A 63 -6.89 10.37 -7.35
CA ALA A 63 -7.67 9.82 -6.25
C ALA A 63 -9.13 10.31 -6.30
N TRP A 64 -10.06 9.44 -5.93
CA TRP A 64 -11.49 9.61 -6.18
C TRP A 64 -12.31 9.26 -4.95
N ARG A 65 -13.38 10.00 -4.72
CA ARG A 65 -14.40 9.72 -3.71
C ARG A 65 -15.65 9.18 -4.39
N VAL A 66 -16.15 8.04 -3.91
CA VAL A 66 -17.44 7.48 -4.33
C VAL A 66 -18.56 8.41 -3.89
N GLN A 67 -19.49 8.70 -4.78
CA GLN A 67 -20.66 9.53 -4.52
C GLN A 67 -21.91 8.66 -4.29
N GLY A 68 -22.86 9.18 -3.54
CA GLY A 68 -24.13 8.53 -3.23
C GLY A 68 -24.20 8.01 -1.79
N PRO A 69 -25.40 7.73 -1.29
CA PRO A 69 -25.64 7.33 0.09
C PRO A 69 -25.31 5.87 0.37
N GLU A 70 -25.28 5.02 -0.68
CA GLU A 70 -25.06 3.60 -0.53
C GLU A 70 -23.58 3.24 -0.57
N ARG A 71 -23.18 2.31 0.29
CA ARG A 71 -21.83 1.76 0.24
C ARG A 71 -21.68 0.80 -0.94
N VAL A 72 -20.73 1.08 -1.78
CA VAL A 72 -20.37 0.22 -2.90
C VAL A 72 -19.27 -0.75 -2.48
N SER A 73 -19.36 -2.00 -2.89
CA SER A 73 -18.26 -2.94 -2.71
C SER A 73 -17.19 -2.72 -3.78
N LEU A 74 -16.29 -1.73 -3.59
CA LEU A 74 -15.17 -1.48 -4.51
C LEU A 74 -14.35 -2.75 -4.78
N GLY A 75 -14.22 -3.63 -3.76
CA GLY A 75 -13.54 -4.92 -3.89
C GLY A 75 -14.19 -5.90 -4.86
N ARG A 76 -15.45 -5.65 -5.26
CA ARG A 76 -16.20 -6.45 -6.24
C ARG A 76 -16.31 -5.77 -7.61
N THR A 77 -15.39 -4.90 -7.95
CA THR A 77 -15.35 -4.24 -9.26
C THR A 77 -14.22 -4.81 -10.12
N LEU A 78 -14.42 -4.82 -11.45
CA LEU A 78 -13.40 -5.29 -12.38
C LEU A 78 -12.09 -4.48 -12.29
N PRO A 79 -12.12 -3.14 -12.16
CA PRO A 79 -10.91 -2.34 -11.93
C PRO A 79 -10.14 -2.73 -10.65
N TYR A 80 -10.85 -3.09 -9.58
CA TYR A 80 -10.19 -3.57 -8.36
C TYR A 80 -9.51 -4.92 -8.57
N LEU A 81 -10.19 -5.87 -9.19
CA LEU A 81 -9.64 -7.20 -9.50
C LEU A 81 -8.39 -7.07 -10.38
N ALA A 82 -8.44 -6.21 -11.39
CA ALA A 82 -7.31 -5.94 -12.29
C ALA A 82 -6.12 -5.23 -11.61
N GLY A 83 -6.30 -4.70 -10.40
CA GLY A 83 -5.30 -3.89 -9.72
C GLY A 83 -5.21 -2.45 -10.23
N ALA A 84 -6.20 -1.99 -11.01
CA ALA A 84 -6.26 -0.63 -11.53
C ALA A 84 -6.71 0.40 -10.48
N ILE A 85 -7.31 -0.03 -9.38
CA ILE A 85 -7.63 0.82 -8.24
C ILE A 85 -7.17 0.21 -6.91
N TYR A 86 -6.92 1.09 -5.94
CA TYR A 86 -6.69 0.71 -4.55
C TYR A 86 -7.61 1.52 -3.63
N ALA A 87 -8.47 0.82 -2.89
CA ALA A 87 -9.35 1.45 -1.90
C ALA A 87 -8.53 1.89 -0.68
N GLN A 88 -8.54 3.16 -0.39
CA GLN A 88 -7.80 3.75 0.74
C GLN A 88 -8.57 4.95 1.27
N GLU A 89 -8.58 5.12 2.56
CA GLU A 89 -9.14 6.31 3.18
C GLU A 89 -8.40 7.57 2.75
N GLU A 90 -9.16 8.63 2.49
CA GLU A 90 -8.64 9.89 1.97
C GLU A 90 -7.52 10.48 2.84
N VAL A 91 -7.78 10.64 4.14
CA VAL A 91 -6.82 11.28 5.04
C VAL A 91 -5.53 10.46 5.22
N ALA A 92 -5.60 9.13 5.05
CA ALA A 92 -4.41 8.28 5.11
C ALA A 92 -3.41 8.55 3.96
N MET A 93 -3.87 9.16 2.86
CA MET A 93 -3.01 9.59 1.75
C MET A 93 -2.18 10.84 2.11
N ALA A 94 -2.56 11.61 3.13
CA ALA A 94 -1.84 12.79 3.58
C ALA A 94 -0.40 12.46 4.03
N ALA A 95 -0.20 11.30 4.68
CA ALA A 95 1.13 10.88 5.12
C ALA A 95 2.11 10.69 3.94
N THR A 96 1.66 10.08 2.85
CA THR A 96 2.48 9.89 1.65
C THR A 96 2.66 11.18 0.86
N ALA A 97 1.66 12.06 0.86
CA ALA A 97 1.77 13.40 0.28
C ALA A 97 2.83 14.25 1.02
N ALA A 98 2.80 14.23 2.36
CA ALA A 98 3.79 14.93 3.17
C ALA A 98 5.21 14.34 3.03
N LEU A 99 5.33 13.01 2.84
CA LEU A 99 6.63 12.36 2.65
C LEU A 99 7.29 12.77 1.33
N ASP A 100 6.52 13.07 0.29
CA ASP A 100 6.96 13.62 -1.00
C ASP A 100 8.14 12.85 -1.62
N VAL A 101 7.96 11.54 -1.78
CA VAL A 101 8.98 10.63 -2.32
C VAL A 101 9.30 10.97 -3.77
N ARG A 102 10.59 10.98 -4.10
CA ARG A 102 11.11 11.26 -5.44
C ARG A 102 11.55 10.00 -6.15
N PRO A 103 11.53 9.98 -7.51
CA PRO A 103 12.06 8.86 -8.27
C PRO A 103 13.51 8.51 -7.90
N GLY A 104 13.79 7.22 -7.74
CA GLY A 104 15.12 6.71 -7.39
C GLY A 104 15.42 6.64 -5.89
N GLU A 105 14.56 7.20 -5.03
CA GLU A 105 14.79 7.17 -3.58
C GLU A 105 14.63 5.77 -2.96
N SER A 106 15.39 5.52 -1.90
CA SER A 106 15.29 4.35 -1.02
C SER A 106 14.47 4.70 0.20
N VAL A 107 13.32 4.06 0.35
CA VAL A 107 12.34 4.39 1.39
C VAL A 107 12.05 3.19 2.27
N PHE A 108 11.90 3.41 3.58
CA PHE A 108 11.45 2.40 4.52
C PHE A 108 10.09 2.76 5.11
N ASP A 109 9.11 1.91 4.89
CA ASP A 109 7.80 1.95 5.54
C ASP A 109 7.86 1.00 6.76
N MET A 110 7.88 1.57 7.95
CA MET A 110 8.19 0.83 9.19
C MET A 110 7.01 -0.01 9.70
N CYS A 111 5.76 0.32 9.32
CA CYS A 111 4.56 -0.39 9.79
C CYS A 111 3.57 -0.56 8.62
N ALA A 112 4.02 -1.27 7.59
CA ALA A 112 3.53 -1.15 6.22
C ALA A 112 2.14 -1.75 5.93
N ALA A 113 1.75 -2.83 6.63
CA ALA A 113 0.52 -3.55 6.26
C ALA A 113 -0.75 -2.74 6.50
N PRO A 114 -1.73 -2.83 5.58
CA PRO A 114 -1.86 -3.79 4.47
C PRO A 114 -1.19 -3.38 3.14
N GLY A 115 -0.43 -2.25 3.08
CA GLY A 115 0.38 -1.89 1.94
C GLY A 115 -0.09 -0.71 1.09
N GLY A 116 -1.16 -0.02 1.47
CA GLY A 116 -1.69 1.11 0.68
C GLY A 116 -0.71 2.29 0.62
N LYS A 117 -0.06 2.65 1.73
CA LYS A 117 0.97 3.70 1.77
C LYS A 117 2.25 3.23 1.06
N SER A 118 2.71 2.00 1.34
CA SER A 118 3.85 1.39 0.64
C SER A 118 3.67 1.38 -0.88
N ALA A 119 2.45 1.12 -1.38
CA ALA A 119 2.15 1.13 -2.81
C ALA A 119 2.23 2.53 -3.42
N GLN A 120 1.73 3.56 -2.72
CA GLN A 120 1.88 4.95 -3.16
C GLN A 120 3.35 5.37 -3.19
N ILE A 121 4.12 4.99 -2.16
CA ILE A 121 5.56 5.24 -2.08
C ILE A 121 6.29 4.53 -3.24
N ALA A 122 5.97 3.27 -3.50
CA ALA A 122 6.58 2.48 -4.57
C ALA A 122 6.35 3.10 -5.95
N ARG A 123 5.14 3.61 -6.20
CA ARG A 123 4.84 4.35 -7.45
C ARG A 123 5.65 5.63 -7.57
N ALA A 124 5.74 6.42 -6.49
CA ALA A 124 6.50 7.67 -6.50
C ALA A 124 8.00 7.42 -6.66
N ALA A 125 8.55 6.41 -5.99
CA ALA A 125 9.96 6.03 -6.11
C ALA A 125 10.33 5.50 -7.52
N GLY A 126 9.36 4.96 -8.26
CA GLY A 126 9.55 4.46 -9.62
C GLY A 126 10.49 3.23 -9.70
N PRO A 127 10.81 2.77 -10.93
CA PRO A 127 11.55 1.51 -11.12
C PRO A 127 13.02 1.57 -10.71
N THR A 128 13.60 2.74 -10.50
CA THR A 128 14.98 2.93 -10.00
C THR A 128 15.04 3.10 -8.49
N GLY A 129 13.90 3.43 -7.85
CA GLY A 129 13.78 3.50 -6.41
C GLY A 129 13.46 2.15 -5.78
N ARG A 130 13.49 2.08 -4.46
CA ARG A 130 13.22 0.85 -3.72
C ARG A 130 12.48 1.13 -2.41
N VAL A 131 11.54 0.27 -2.08
CA VAL A 131 10.74 0.38 -0.88
C VAL A 131 10.94 -0.87 -0.03
N PHE A 132 11.38 -0.67 1.17
CA PHE A 132 11.41 -1.70 2.19
C PHE A 132 10.17 -1.52 3.07
N ALA A 133 9.44 -2.59 3.31
CA ALA A 133 8.17 -2.54 4.01
C ALA A 133 8.17 -3.59 5.13
N SER A 134 8.19 -3.16 6.40
CA SER A 134 8.19 -4.10 7.52
C SER A 134 6.80 -4.29 8.14
N GLU A 135 6.61 -5.50 8.63
CA GLU A 135 5.44 -5.91 9.40
C GLU A 135 5.84 -7.03 10.36
N ILE A 136 5.29 -7.01 11.57
CA ILE A 136 5.61 -8.00 12.61
C ILE A 136 4.72 -9.25 12.56
N MET A 137 3.50 -9.11 12.05
CA MET A 137 2.49 -10.18 12.03
C MET A 137 2.45 -10.89 10.68
N ASN A 138 2.60 -12.22 10.67
CA ASN A 138 2.53 -13.05 9.45
C ASN A 138 1.27 -12.80 8.61
N ALA A 139 0.09 -12.75 9.24
CA ALA A 139 -1.16 -12.55 8.51
C ALA A 139 -1.21 -11.18 7.82
N ARG A 140 -0.69 -10.13 8.47
CA ARG A 140 -0.62 -8.79 7.90
C ARG A 140 0.47 -8.68 6.84
N MET A 141 1.61 -9.37 7.01
CA MET A 141 2.64 -9.51 5.98
C MET A 141 2.10 -10.19 4.72
N ALA A 142 1.26 -11.21 4.88
CA ALA A 142 0.58 -11.85 3.74
C ALA A 142 -0.37 -10.87 3.01
N ALA A 143 -1.09 -10.00 3.73
CA ALA A 143 -1.92 -8.95 3.14
C ALA A 143 -1.08 -7.91 2.37
N LEU A 144 0.07 -7.52 2.90
CA LEU A 144 1.04 -6.64 2.22
C LEU A 144 1.55 -7.28 0.92
N GLY A 145 1.93 -8.56 0.96
CA GLY A 145 2.36 -9.32 -0.23
C GLY A 145 1.23 -9.47 -1.27
N ALA A 146 -0.01 -9.66 -0.83
CA ALA A 146 -1.18 -9.70 -1.72
C ALA A 146 -1.42 -8.33 -2.39
N THR A 147 -1.30 -7.23 -1.66
CA THR A 147 -1.37 -5.87 -2.20
C THR A 147 -0.27 -5.64 -3.24
N THR A 148 0.98 -5.96 -2.92
CA THR A 148 2.14 -5.85 -3.82
C THR A 148 1.93 -6.65 -5.10
N SER A 149 1.42 -7.88 -4.99
CA SER A 149 1.14 -8.74 -6.14
C SER A 149 0.00 -8.23 -6.99
N ARG A 150 -1.13 -7.81 -6.40
CA ARG A 150 -2.29 -7.29 -7.14
C ARG A 150 -1.95 -6.02 -7.92
N LEU A 151 -1.13 -5.15 -7.33
CA LEU A 151 -0.66 -3.93 -7.99
C LEU A 151 0.58 -4.17 -8.86
N ALA A 152 1.13 -5.40 -8.88
CA ALA A 152 2.34 -5.79 -9.62
C ALA A 152 3.54 -4.88 -9.35
N LEU A 153 3.76 -4.51 -8.09
CA LEU A 153 4.87 -3.65 -7.68
C LEU A 153 6.17 -4.45 -7.65
N THR A 154 7.15 -4.06 -8.45
CA THR A 154 8.43 -4.76 -8.60
C THR A 154 9.54 -4.20 -7.71
N ASN A 155 9.33 -3.02 -7.12
CA ASN A 155 10.31 -2.31 -6.30
C ASN A 155 10.02 -2.34 -4.79
N VAL A 156 9.22 -3.31 -4.30
CA VAL A 156 8.88 -3.48 -2.88
C VAL A 156 9.48 -4.76 -2.32
N ALA A 157 10.19 -4.67 -1.21
CA ALA A 157 10.65 -5.81 -0.39
C ALA A 157 9.89 -5.87 0.94
N GLY A 158 9.22 -6.97 1.22
CA GLY A 158 8.55 -7.20 2.50
C GLY A 158 9.48 -7.83 3.53
N ILE A 159 9.54 -7.28 4.73
CA ILE A 159 10.43 -7.72 5.81
C ILE A 159 9.58 -8.11 7.02
N LEU A 160 9.47 -9.41 7.30
CA LEU A 160 8.78 -9.90 8.48
C LEU A 160 9.67 -9.73 9.70
N SER A 161 9.56 -8.58 10.34
CA SER A 161 10.35 -8.21 11.52
C SER A 161 9.69 -7.05 12.25
N GLU A 162 10.00 -6.95 13.52
CA GLU A 162 9.76 -5.72 14.25
C GLU A 162 10.68 -4.61 13.68
N CYS A 163 10.09 -3.48 13.30
CA CYS A 163 10.74 -2.47 12.46
C CYS A 163 12.02 -1.86 13.07
N ARG A 164 12.08 -1.74 14.41
CA ARG A 164 13.26 -1.22 15.12
C ARG A 164 14.47 -2.14 15.01
N HIS A 165 14.26 -3.43 14.74
CA HIS A 165 15.29 -4.46 14.67
C HIS A 165 15.79 -4.75 13.24
N VAL A 166 15.18 -4.14 12.21
CA VAL A 166 15.69 -4.29 10.84
C VAL A 166 17.10 -3.68 10.76
N PRO A 167 18.11 -4.45 10.30
CA PRO A 167 19.52 -4.08 10.40
C PRO A 167 19.98 -3.15 9.28
N PHE A 168 19.23 -2.09 9.00
CA PHE A 168 19.71 -1.06 8.08
C PHE A 168 20.89 -0.29 8.70
N PRO A 169 21.90 0.03 7.88
CA PRO A 169 22.94 0.97 8.29
C PRO A 169 22.33 2.34 8.62
N TYR A 170 22.89 3.02 9.61
CA TYR A 170 22.48 4.38 9.93
C TYR A 170 22.77 5.33 8.77
N GLY A 171 21.84 6.22 8.48
CA GLY A 171 21.95 7.18 7.39
C GLY A 171 21.96 6.57 5.98
N SER A 172 21.33 5.40 5.79
CA SER A 172 21.34 4.69 4.49
C SER A 172 20.08 4.94 3.66
N LEU A 173 19.02 5.50 4.22
CA LEU A 173 17.72 5.70 3.58
C LEU A 173 17.49 7.17 3.25
N ASP A 174 16.83 7.45 2.15
CA ASP A 174 16.46 8.80 1.76
C ASP A 174 15.26 9.30 2.57
N ARG A 175 14.26 8.44 2.75
CA ARG A 175 13.05 8.74 3.52
C ARG A 175 12.59 7.55 4.35
N VAL A 176 11.85 7.85 5.43
CA VAL A 176 11.22 6.83 6.28
C VAL A 176 9.79 7.25 6.58
N LEU A 177 8.85 6.30 6.45
CA LEU A 177 7.48 6.45 6.91
C LEU A 177 7.30 5.70 8.24
N CYS A 178 6.84 6.43 9.25
CA CYS A 178 6.41 5.92 10.56
C CYS A 178 4.89 6.08 10.71
N ASP A 179 4.11 5.29 9.98
CA ASP A 179 2.67 5.17 10.21
C ASP A 179 2.47 4.17 11.35
N VAL A 180 2.65 4.65 12.57
CA VAL A 180 2.84 3.78 13.73
C VAL A 180 1.56 3.13 14.23
N PRO A 181 1.63 1.94 14.88
CA PRO A 181 0.49 1.39 15.59
C PRO A 181 0.03 2.37 16.68
N CYS A 182 -1.27 2.64 16.73
CA CYS A 182 -1.88 3.61 17.63
C CYS A 182 -3.24 3.13 18.14
N SER A 183 -3.87 3.89 19.03
CA SER A 183 -5.19 3.59 19.57
C SER A 183 -6.34 3.68 18.57
N GLY A 184 -6.11 4.23 17.38
CA GLY A 184 -7.03 4.13 16.25
C GLY A 184 -8.35 4.90 16.37
N GLU A 185 -8.47 5.85 17.30
CA GLU A 185 -9.72 6.60 17.55
C GLU A 185 -10.25 7.32 16.30
N GLY A 186 -9.35 7.81 15.46
CA GLY A 186 -9.70 8.44 14.17
C GLY A 186 -10.35 7.51 13.16
N THR A 187 -10.36 6.19 13.43
CA THR A 187 -11.03 5.20 12.57
C THR A 187 -12.48 4.90 13.00
N ALA A 188 -13.02 5.60 13.98
CA ALA A 188 -14.34 5.34 14.56
C ALA A 188 -15.45 5.24 13.51
N ARG A 189 -15.39 6.03 12.45
CA ARG A 189 -16.35 6.02 11.33
C ARG A 189 -16.25 4.78 10.41
N LYS A 190 -15.19 3.96 10.55
CA LYS A 190 -14.99 2.75 9.72
C LYS A 190 -15.74 1.55 10.25
N VAL A 191 -16.04 1.53 11.53
CA VAL A 191 -16.57 0.36 12.22
C VAL A 191 -18.09 0.47 12.31
N ALA A 192 -18.79 -0.43 11.61
CA ALA A 192 -20.23 -0.56 11.80
C ALA A 192 -20.52 -0.98 13.25
N GLY A 193 -21.32 -0.19 13.97
CA GLY A 193 -21.60 -0.40 15.40
C GLY A 193 -20.75 0.43 16.36
N GLY A 194 -19.84 1.27 15.83
CA GLY A 194 -19.06 2.22 16.62
C GLY A 194 -17.64 1.73 16.96
N TRP A 195 -16.83 2.66 17.41
CA TRP A 195 -15.46 2.39 17.84
C TRP A 195 -15.45 1.79 19.25
N THR A 196 -14.62 0.77 19.44
CA THR A 196 -14.38 0.15 20.74
C THR A 196 -13.00 0.54 21.25
N GLU A 197 -12.93 1.01 22.46
CA GLU A 197 -11.66 1.36 23.10
C GLU A 197 -10.80 0.12 23.33
N TYR A 198 -9.50 0.21 22.98
CA TYR A 198 -8.55 -0.82 23.33
C TYR A 198 -8.31 -0.86 24.84
N ASP A 199 -7.78 -1.99 25.31
CA ASP A 199 -7.37 -2.14 26.70
C ASP A 199 -6.49 -0.96 27.15
N PRO A 200 -6.85 -0.25 28.25
CA PRO A 200 -6.12 0.91 28.71
C PRO A 200 -4.63 0.65 28.96
N SER A 201 -4.28 -0.56 29.42
CA SER A 201 -2.90 -0.93 29.68
C SER A 201 -2.08 -1.09 28.38
N PHE A 202 -2.73 -1.51 27.32
CA PHE A 202 -2.14 -1.54 25.98
C PHE A 202 -1.92 -0.12 25.46
N VAL A 203 -2.94 0.74 25.53
CA VAL A 203 -2.89 2.12 25.06
C VAL A 203 -1.82 2.92 25.81
N ALA A 204 -1.67 2.73 27.10
CA ALA A 204 -0.66 3.42 27.92
C ALA A 204 0.80 3.11 27.49
N ARG A 205 1.06 1.99 26.83
CA ARG A 205 2.39 1.60 26.34
C ARG A 205 2.72 2.16 24.95
N LEU A 206 1.70 2.54 24.16
CA LEU A 206 1.88 2.97 22.77
C LEU A 206 2.81 4.17 22.64
N PRO A 207 2.71 5.27 23.42
CA PRO A 207 3.57 6.42 23.24
C PRO A 207 5.07 6.08 23.36
N SER A 208 5.44 5.21 24.29
CA SER A 208 6.84 4.78 24.45
C SER A 208 7.32 3.97 23.25
N ILE A 209 6.49 3.07 22.71
CA ILE A 209 6.82 2.27 21.53
C ILE A 209 6.95 3.18 20.31
N GLN A 210 6.03 4.10 20.11
CA GLN A 210 5.99 5.05 19.01
C GLN A 210 7.22 5.97 19.02
N ALA A 211 7.61 6.47 20.19
CA ALA A 211 8.82 7.29 20.35
C ALA A 211 10.10 6.51 20.00
N GLN A 212 10.17 5.21 20.34
CA GLN A 212 11.29 4.35 19.97
C GLN A 212 11.34 4.10 18.46
N ILE A 213 10.18 3.88 17.82
CA ILE A 213 10.08 3.72 16.36
C ILE A 213 10.57 4.99 15.66
N LEU A 214 10.11 6.17 16.09
CA LEU A 214 10.50 7.45 15.51
C LEU A 214 11.99 7.73 15.69
N ARG A 215 12.55 7.48 16.87
CA ARG A 215 14.01 7.62 17.08
C ARG A 215 14.80 6.68 16.18
N ARG A 216 14.33 5.44 16.00
CA ARG A 216 14.97 4.50 15.06
C ARG A 216 14.92 5.03 13.63
N ALA A 217 13.79 5.56 13.18
CA ALA A 217 13.64 6.16 11.85
C ALA A 217 14.65 7.29 11.61
N LEU A 218 14.80 8.20 12.59
CA LEU A 218 15.75 9.31 12.52
C LEU A 218 17.21 8.84 12.43
N HIS A 219 17.55 7.70 13.00
CA HIS A 219 18.88 7.12 12.80
C HIS A 219 19.06 6.46 11.43
N LEU A 220 17.99 5.96 10.82
CA LEU A 220 18.05 5.25 9.54
C LEU A 220 18.11 6.19 8.34
N VAL A 221 17.39 7.31 8.40
CA VAL A 221 17.38 8.29 7.32
C VAL A 221 18.71 9.03 7.23
N LYS A 222 19.13 9.44 6.05
CA LYS A 222 20.34 10.24 5.81
C LYS A 222 20.30 11.56 6.58
N PRO A 223 21.45 12.16 6.95
CA PRO A 223 21.50 13.55 7.42
C PRO A 223 20.76 14.46 6.43
N GLY A 224 19.93 15.38 6.95
CA GLY A 224 19.06 16.23 6.11
C GLY A 224 17.88 15.53 5.43
N GLY A 225 17.79 14.20 5.51
CA GLY A 225 16.66 13.44 4.97
C GLY A 225 15.40 13.58 5.82
N HIS A 226 14.27 13.00 5.34
CA HIS A 226 12.96 13.24 5.92
C HIS A 226 12.32 11.98 6.49
N VAL A 227 11.63 12.14 7.59
CA VAL A 227 10.76 11.14 8.22
C VAL A 227 9.36 11.72 8.31
N VAL A 228 8.36 10.95 7.90
CA VAL A 228 6.97 11.27 8.26
C VAL A 228 6.55 10.39 9.42
N TYR A 229 6.08 11.02 10.48
CA TYR A 229 5.38 10.39 11.59
C TYR A 229 3.88 10.59 11.40
N SER A 230 3.08 9.51 11.46
CA SER A 230 1.62 9.59 11.33
C SER A 230 0.91 8.60 12.24
N THR A 231 -0.30 8.99 12.66
CA THR A 231 -1.23 8.16 13.43
C THR A 231 -2.66 8.39 12.97
N CYS A 232 -3.52 7.40 13.19
CA CYS A 232 -4.96 7.54 13.04
C CYS A 232 -5.65 7.67 14.41
N THR A 233 -5.08 8.46 15.33
CA THR A 233 -5.68 8.75 16.65
C THR A 233 -5.74 10.25 16.93
N PHE A 234 -6.67 10.64 17.81
CA PHE A 234 -6.76 12.03 18.29
C PHE A 234 -5.87 12.31 19.51
N ARG A 235 -5.33 11.27 20.17
CA ARG A 235 -4.64 11.38 21.46
C ARG A 235 -3.37 12.22 21.37
N PRO A 236 -3.26 13.32 22.15
CA PRO A 236 -2.02 14.11 22.19
C PRO A 236 -0.82 13.32 22.70
N GLU A 237 -1.06 12.33 23.58
CA GLU A 237 -0.03 11.45 24.12
C GLU A 237 0.65 10.60 23.05
N GLU A 238 -0.09 10.26 21.96
CA GLU A 238 0.40 9.47 20.84
C GLU A 238 0.86 10.33 19.66
N ASN A 239 0.67 11.62 19.73
CA ASN A 239 0.94 12.61 18.69
C ASN A 239 2.06 13.58 19.13
N GLU A 240 1.71 14.76 19.59
CA GLU A 240 2.67 15.80 19.98
C GLU A 240 3.62 15.36 21.08
N ALA A 241 3.13 14.62 22.08
CA ALA A 241 3.98 14.16 23.19
C ALA A 241 5.03 13.14 22.71
N VAL A 242 4.72 12.33 21.68
CA VAL A 242 5.69 11.42 21.06
C VAL A 242 6.78 12.21 20.33
N LEU A 243 6.41 13.25 19.57
CA LEU A 243 7.38 14.12 18.91
C LEU A 243 8.29 14.80 19.95
N GLN A 244 7.70 15.38 21.00
CA GLN A 244 8.45 15.99 22.11
C GLN A 244 9.44 15.01 22.74
N ALA A 245 9.03 13.77 22.98
CA ALA A 245 9.85 12.76 23.60
C ALA A 245 10.95 12.19 22.68
N ALA A 246 10.69 12.15 21.37
CA ALA A 246 11.56 11.43 20.43
C ALA A 246 12.63 12.30 19.77
N LEU A 247 12.33 13.56 19.48
CA LEU A 247 13.17 14.38 18.59
C LEU A 247 14.51 14.75 19.19
N GLY A 248 14.53 15.37 20.40
CA GLY A 248 15.77 15.90 20.98
C GLY A 248 16.57 16.72 19.95
N ASP A 249 17.84 16.40 19.79
CA ASP A 249 18.74 17.01 18.79
C ASP A 249 18.80 16.22 17.47
N LEU A 250 18.01 15.14 17.34
CA LEU A 250 18.03 14.27 16.16
C LEU A 250 17.34 14.86 14.95
N GLY A 251 16.44 15.82 15.15
CA GLY A 251 15.69 16.45 14.06
C GLY A 251 14.69 17.48 14.55
N GLU A 252 14.02 18.09 13.60
CA GLU A 252 13.03 19.13 13.80
C GLU A 252 11.79 18.87 12.93
N VAL A 253 10.61 19.25 13.41
CA VAL A 253 9.40 19.25 12.58
C VAL A 253 9.47 20.45 11.64
N VAL A 254 9.37 20.16 10.35
CA VAL A 254 9.44 21.18 9.30
C VAL A 254 8.07 21.46 8.70
N PRO A 255 7.83 22.68 8.20
CA PRO A 255 6.58 23.01 7.53
C PRO A 255 6.33 22.12 6.31
N PHE A 256 5.09 21.72 6.13
CA PHE A 256 4.61 21.12 4.88
C PHE A 256 3.19 21.62 4.59
N ALA A 257 2.80 21.57 3.34
CA ALA A 257 1.45 21.94 2.90
C ALA A 257 0.88 20.86 1.99
N ILE A 258 -0.41 20.63 2.12
CA ILE A 258 -1.21 19.85 1.17
C ILE A 258 -2.31 20.79 0.68
N PRO A 259 -2.08 21.54 -0.42
CA PRO A 259 -3.02 22.56 -0.89
C PRO A 259 -4.40 21.97 -1.17
N GLY A 260 -5.45 22.59 -0.62
CA GLY A 260 -6.83 22.12 -0.72
C GLY A 260 -7.19 20.99 0.26
N PHE A 261 -6.25 20.62 1.15
CA PHE A 261 -6.48 19.64 2.20
C PHE A 261 -5.68 19.98 3.45
N GLU A 262 -5.85 21.20 3.95
CA GLU A 262 -5.13 21.74 5.07
C GLU A 262 -5.61 21.10 6.38
N GLY A 263 -4.68 20.56 7.17
CA GLY A 263 -4.96 20.12 8.53
C GLY A 263 -4.93 21.28 9.52
N SER A 264 -5.63 21.14 10.64
CA SER A 264 -5.58 22.08 11.76
C SER A 264 -4.21 22.09 12.42
N ALA A 265 -3.86 23.16 13.12
CA ALA A 265 -2.66 23.24 13.92
C ALA A 265 -2.67 22.17 15.02
N PRO A 266 -1.49 21.63 15.42
CA PRO A 266 -1.36 20.75 16.57
C PRO A 266 -1.48 21.53 17.86
N LEU A 267 -1.50 20.82 18.99
CA LEU A 267 -1.54 21.45 20.30
C LEU A 267 -0.16 22.07 20.64
N ALA A 268 -0.18 23.26 21.27
CA ALA A 268 1.03 23.89 21.79
C ALA A 268 1.45 23.33 23.16
N ALA A 269 0.51 22.74 23.91
CA ALA A 269 0.73 22.14 25.21
C ALA A 269 -0.32 21.07 25.53
N TRP A 270 0.01 20.15 26.42
CA TRP A 270 -0.92 19.14 26.92
C TRP A 270 -0.55 18.71 28.35
N ASN A 271 -1.57 18.60 29.21
CA ASN A 271 -1.40 18.21 30.63
C ASN A 271 -0.28 19.00 31.36
N GLY A 272 -0.21 20.32 31.11
CA GLY A 272 0.79 21.20 31.72
C GLY A 272 2.18 21.16 31.09
N LEU A 273 2.41 20.30 30.07
CA LEU A 273 3.67 20.23 29.32
C LEU A 273 3.55 21.08 28.04
N ALA A 274 4.35 22.13 27.96
CA ALA A 274 4.52 22.89 26.72
C ALA A 274 5.39 22.09 25.73
N PHE A 275 4.98 22.05 24.48
CA PHE A 275 5.73 21.38 23.42
C PHE A 275 6.72 22.33 22.75
N ARG A 276 7.75 21.77 22.11
CA ARG A 276 8.71 22.51 21.27
C ARG A 276 7.95 23.31 20.20
N SER A 277 8.42 24.50 19.91
CA SER A 277 7.74 25.38 18.95
C SER A 277 7.64 24.81 17.52
N ASP A 278 8.65 24.03 17.10
CA ASP A 278 8.67 23.40 15.78
C ASP A 278 7.57 22.34 15.61
N ILE A 279 7.07 21.71 16.69
CA ILE A 279 5.92 20.79 16.65
C ILE A 279 4.67 21.51 16.08
N GLY A 280 4.58 22.82 16.19
CA GLY A 280 3.54 23.64 15.56
C GLY A 280 3.42 23.49 14.02
N HIS A 281 4.42 22.91 13.38
CA HIS A 281 4.39 22.59 11.96
C HIS A 281 3.67 21.28 11.61
N ALA A 282 3.39 20.40 12.59
CA ALA A 282 2.55 19.20 12.37
C ALA A 282 1.10 19.58 12.02
N ARG A 283 0.32 18.62 11.58
CA ARG A 283 -1.09 18.87 11.20
C ARG A 283 -1.98 17.78 11.74
N ARG A 284 -3.21 18.20 12.16
CA ARG A 284 -4.30 17.33 12.58
C ARG A 284 -5.45 17.41 11.60
N TRP A 285 -6.03 16.31 11.24
CA TRP A 285 -7.29 16.23 10.52
C TRP A 285 -8.38 15.72 11.44
N TRP A 286 -9.43 16.51 11.56
CA TRP A 286 -10.62 16.16 12.31
C TRP A 286 -11.74 15.73 11.36
N PRO A 287 -12.58 14.74 11.72
CA PRO A 287 -13.63 14.23 10.85
C PRO A 287 -14.57 15.31 10.28
N HIS A 288 -14.89 16.31 11.08
CA HIS A 288 -15.84 17.37 10.72
C HIS A 288 -15.27 18.45 9.78
N THR A 289 -13.96 18.53 9.61
CA THR A 289 -13.37 19.58 8.76
C THR A 289 -13.33 19.18 7.28
N HIS A 290 -13.08 17.93 6.98
CA HIS A 290 -12.94 17.43 5.60
C HIS A 290 -13.80 16.20 5.29
N ASP A 291 -14.72 15.83 6.19
CA ASP A 291 -15.53 14.63 6.07
C ASP A 291 -14.68 13.38 5.85
N THR A 292 -13.65 13.19 6.69
CA THR A 292 -12.69 12.07 6.66
C THR A 292 -12.67 11.34 8.01
N GLY A 293 -11.76 10.41 8.19
CA GLY A 293 -11.35 9.95 9.51
C GLY A 293 -10.46 10.96 10.23
N GLY A 294 -10.08 10.65 11.47
CA GLY A 294 -9.09 11.43 12.20
C GLY A 294 -7.68 11.00 11.87
N PHE A 295 -6.76 11.97 11.76
CA PHE A 295 -5.39 11.69 11.41
C PHE A 295 -4.42 12.75 11.93
N PHE A 296 -3.17 12.37 12.15
CA PHE A 296 -2.08 13.26 12.52
C PHE A 296 -0.87 13.00 11.63
N VAL A 297 -0.19 14.08 11.19
CA VAL A 297 1.02 13.99 10.37
C VAL A 297 2.04 15.03 10.84
N ALA A 298 3.29 14.60 11.00
CA ALA A 298 4.43 15.47 11.15
C ALA A 298 5.51 15.10 10.13
N LEU A 299 5.96 16.09 9.36
CA LEU A 299 7.16 15.96 8.52
C LEU A 299 8.37 16.40 9.33
N ILE A 300 9.34 15.51 9.47
CA ILE A 300 10.52 15.72 10.30
C ILE A 300 11.77 15.69 9.42
N ARG A 301 12.56 16.75 9.46
CA ARG A 301 13.88 16.77 8.87
C ARG A 301 14.90 16.31 9.90
N ARG A 302 15.69 15.30 9.55
CA ARG A 302 16.80 14.87 10.39
C ARG A 302 17.89 15.95 10.44
N SER A 303 18.55 16.13 11.61
CA SER A 303 19.69 17.01 11.73
C SER A 303 20.85 16.60 10.80
N ASP A 304 21.67 17.56 10.38
CA ASP A 304 22.80 17.31 9.48
C ASP A 304 23.99 16.65 10.19
N GLU A 305 23.95 16.57 11.53
CA GLU A 305 24.99 15.95 12.33
C GLU A 305 25.14 14.44 12.04
N PRO A 306 26.37 13.95 11.85
CA PRO A 306 26.61 12.52 11.65
C PRO A 306 26.18 11.71 12.86
N THR A 307 25.57 10.56 12.62
CA THR A 307 25.20 9.65 13.71
C THR A 307 26.48 9.08 14.35
N ARG A 308 26.76 9.43 15.60
CA ARG A 308 27.92 8.91 16.35
C ARG A 308 27.83 7.42 16.72
N ARG A 309 26.66 6.80 16.62
CA ARG A 309 26.46 5.37 16.88
C ARG A 309 26.62 4.55 15.62
N ARG A 310 27.58 3.63 15.60
CA ARG A 310 27.60 2.53 14.63
C ARG A 310 26.39 1.63 14.92
N ALA A 311 25.64 1.27 13.89
CA ALA A 311 24.66 0.18 14.00
C ALA A 311 25.40 -1.04 14.55
N GLY A 312 24.86 -1.66 15.59
CA GLY A 312 25.35 -2.98 16.00
C GLY A 312 25.25 -3.90 14.79
N THR A 313 26.34 -4.57 14.45
CA THR A 313 26.35 -5.55 13.37
C THR A 313 25.51 -6.74 13.82
N VAL A 314 24.25 -6.79 13.36
CA VAL A 314 23.46 -8.01 13.46
C VAL A 314 24.09 -8.97 12.46
N PRO A 315 24.49 -10.20 12.89
CA PRO A 315 25.08 -11.16 11.96
C PRO A 315 24.10 -11.40 10.80
N PRO A 316 24.60 -11.42 9.55
CA PRO A 316 23.74 -11.61 8.39
C PRO A 316 23.03 -12.95 8.49
N ARG A 317 21.69 -12.92 8.45
CA ARG A 317 20.93 -14.16 8.24
C ARG A 317 21.20 -14.62 6.81
N PRO A 318 21.38 -15.94 6.58
CA PRO A 318 21.60 -16.44 5.24
C PRO A 318 20.43 -16.04 4.34
N VAL A 319 20.74 -15.35 3.25
CA VAL A 319 19.74 -14.94 2.25
C VAL A 319 19.35 -16.19 1.47
N LYS A 320 18.09 -16.59 1.57
CA LYS A 320 17.51 -17.74 0.84
C LYS A 320 17.08 -17.40 -0.59
N TRP A 321 17.59 -16.31 -1.14
CA TRP A 321 17.24 -15.84 -2.46
C TRP A 321 18.38 -16.13 -3.43
N ALA A 322 18.06 -16.72 -4.60
CA ALA A 322 19.00 -16.97 -5.68
C ALA A 322 18.46 -16.37 -6.98
N HIS A 323 19.35 -15.93 -7.87
CA HIS A 323 18.97 -15.60 -9.23
C HIS A 323 18.41 -16.83 -9.92
N ALA A 324 17.32 -16.65 -10.66
CA ALA A 324 16.63 -17.75 -11.33
C ALA A 324 17.12 -17.94 -12.78
N GLU A 325 18.44 -17.90 -13.00
CA GLU A 325 19.06 -18.04 -14.33
C GLU A 325 18.72 -19.37 -15.00
N GLU A 326 18.61 -20.44 -14.22
CA GLU A 326 18.23 -21.78 -14.69
C GLU A 326 16.86 -21.84 -15.38
N PHE A 327 16.01 -20.82 -15.16
CA PHE A 327 14.67 -20.75 -15.75
C PHE A 327 14.59 -19.99 -17.06
N GLN A 328 15.69 -19.45 -17.59
CA GLN A 328 15.66 -18.59 -18.79
C GLN A 328 15.06 -19.30 -20.01
N GLY A 329 15.42 -20.54 -20.28
CA GLY A 329 14.83 -21.32 -21.39
C GLY A 329 13.32 -21.56 -21.22
N LYS A 330 12.88 -21.84 -20.00
CA LYS A 330 11.44 -22.00 -19.69
C LYS A 330 10.70 -20.68 -19.79
N LEU A 331 11.35 -19.57 -19.43
CA LEU A 331 10.83 -18.22 -19.58
C LEU A 331 10.56 -17.88 -21.04
N ALA A 332 11.56 -18.08 -21.91
CA ALA A 332 11.43 -17.83 -23.34
C ALA A 332 10.24 -18.59 -23.95
N ALA A 333 10.08 -19.89 -23.62
CA ALA A 333 8.97 -20.70 -24.08
C ALA A 333 7.61 -20.20 -23.55
N THR A 334 7.57 -19.68 -22.32
CA THR A 334 6.34 -19.12 -21.74
C THR A 334 5.99 -17.79 -22.41
N LEU A 335 6.93 -16.90 -22.62
CA LEU A 335 6.70 -15.62 -23.30
C LEU A 335 6.24 -15.85 -24.75
N ASP A 336 6.87 -16.80 -25.47
CA ASP A 336 6.47 -17.17 -26.81
C ASP A 336 5.03 -17.73 -26.86
N TRP A 337 4.62 -18.55 -25.89
CA TRP A 337 3.24 -19.05 -25.81
C TRP A 337 2.21 -17.90 -25.80
N PHE A 338 2.50 -16.83 -25.10
CA PHE A 338 1.63 -15.66 -25.01
C PHE A 338 1.89 -14.59 -26.10
N GLY A 339 2.87 -14.81 -26.98
CA GLY A 339 3.26 -13.84 -27.99
C GLY A 339 3.82 -12.54 -27.42
N VAL A 340 4.55 -12.66 -26.32
CA VAL A 340 5.15 -11.53 -25.59
C VAL A 340 6.62 -11.39 -25.99
N PRO A 341 7.12 -10.15 -26.32
CA PRO A 341 8.52 -9.93 -26.61
C PRO A 341 9.46 -10.41 -25.48
N GLY A 342 10.60 -10.98 -25.86
CA GLY A 342 11.55 -11.55 -24.88
C GLY A 342 12.16 -10.53 -23.93
N ASP A 343 12.23 -9.26 -24.34
CA ASP A 343 12.76 -8.13 -23.58
C ASP A 343 11.72 -7.42 -22.69
N ILE A 344 10.46 -7.90 -22.67
CA ILE A 344 9.34 -7.26 -21.92
C ILE A 344 9.62 -7.04 -20.44
N LEU A 345 10.47 -7.88 -19.85
CA LEU A 345 10.81 -7.74 -18.44
C LEU A 345 11.80 -6.59 -18.20
N GLY A 346 12.44 -6.05 -19.25
CA GLY A 346 13.39 -4.95 -19.15
C GLY A 346 14.56 -5.28 -18.22
N ASN A 347 14.85 -4.38 -17.30
CA ASN A 347 15.90 -4.53 -16.28
C ASN A 347 15.44 -5.24 -15.01
N ARG A 348 14.28 -5.92 -15.04
CA ARG A 348 13.80 -6.69 -13.90
C ARG A 348 14.52 -8.04 -13.78
N VAL A 349 14.65 -8.51 -12.56
CA VAL A 349 15.37 -9.73 -12.21
C VAL A 349 14.39 -10.76 -11.67
N LEU A 350 14.59 -12.01 -12.09
CA LEU A 350 13.89 -13.16 -11.54
C LEU A 350 14.65 -13.71 -10.35
N TRP A 351 13.94 -13.88 -9.23
CA TRP A 351 14.44 -14.42 -7.98
C TRP A 351 13.72 -15.71 -7.62
N ALA A 352 14.47 -16.71 -7.22
CA ALA A 352 13.94 -17.97 -6.69
C ALA A 352 14.03 -17.98 -5.16
N ARG A 353 12.97 -18.44 -4.50
CA ARG A 353 12.95 -18.78 -3.07
C ARG A 353 12.18 -20.08 -2.89
N GLY A 354 12.90 -21.17 -2.60
CA GLY A 354 12.32 -22.50 -2.67
C GLY A 354 12.20 -23.00 -4.10
N ASN A 355 11.44 -24.08 -4.32
CA ASN A 355 11.50 -24.82 -5.58
C ASN A 355 10.37 -24.47 -6.57
N ASP A 356 9.34 -23.72 -6.14
CA ASP A 356 8.13 -23.56 -6.93
C ASP A 356 7.73 -22.10 -7.27
N LYS A 357 8.29 -21.10 -6.59
CA LYS A 357 7.92 -19.70 -6.80
C LYS A 357 9.06 -18.89 -7.38
N ILE A 358 8.79 -18.23 -8.49
CA ILE A 358 9.70 -17.29 -9.12
C ILE A 358 9.11 -15.88 -8.98
N TRP A 359 9.88 -15.02 -8.37
CA TRP A 359 9.54 -13.65 -8.08
C TRP A 359 10.13 -12.72 -9.13
N LEU A 360 9.43 -11.65 -9.45
CA LEU A 360 9.89 -10.59 -10.35
C LEU A 360 10.08 -9.31 -9.54
N ALA A 361 11.28 -8.77 -9.58
CA ALA A 361 11.63 -7.52 -8.91
C ALA A 361 12.51 -6.63 -9.81
N ASP A 362 12.47 -5.32 -9.58
CA ASP A 362 13.38 -4.40 -10.24
C ASP A 362 14.84 -4.67 -9.80
N ALA A 363 15.79 -4.47 -10.70
CA ALA A 363 17.22 -4.72 -10.42
C ALA A 363 17.76 -3.87 -9.26
N SER A 364 17.15 -2.72 -9.00
CA SER A 364 17.45 -1.87 -7.83
C SER A 364 17.15 -2.55 -6.49
N LEU A 365 16.26 -3.55 -6.49
CA LEU A 365 15.78 -4.25 -5.29
C LEU A 365 16.56 -5.55 -5.09
N SER A 366 17.87 -5.45 -4.90
CA SER A 366 18.68 -6.61 -4.50
C SER A 366 18.54 -6.89 -3.00
N PRO A 367 18.59 -8.15 -2.55
CA PRO A 367 18.67 -8.47 -1.12
C PRO A 367 19.86 -7.76 -0.49
N LEU A 368 19.60 -6.97 0.56
CA LEU A 368 20.66 -6.30 1.29
C LEU A 368 21.33 -7.29 2.27
N PRO A 369 22.68 -7.22 2.44
CA PRO A 369 23.37 -8.03 3.43
C PRO A 369 22.74 -7.91 4.82
N GLY A 370 22.44 -9.04 5.45
CA GLY A 370 21.82 -9.09 6.77
C GLY A 370 20.30 -8.90 6.80
N ILE A 371 19.67 -8.53 5.69
CA ILE A 371 18.22 -8.41 5.57
C ILE A 371 17.70 -9.58 4.72
N ALA A 372 16.88 -10.43 5.33
CA ALA A 372 16.20 -11.53 4.64
C ALA A 372 14.74 -11.14 4.38
N PRO A 373 14.40 -10.59 3.20
CA PRO A 373 13.03 -10.23 2.90
C PRO A 373 12.14 -11.48 2.81
N GLU A 374 10.89 -11.35 3.22
CA GLU A 374 9.87 -12.38 3.07
C GLU A 374 9.42 -12.48 1.60
N PHE A 375 9.40 -11.36 0.90
CA PHE A 375 9.17 -11.29 -0.54
C PHE A 375 9.95 -10.15 -1.20
N LEU A 376 10.22 -10.30 -2.51
CA LEU A 376 10.82 -9.30 -3.39
C LEU A 376 9.89 -9.10 -4.59
N GLY A 377 9.40 -7.88 -4.79
CA GLY A 377 8.41 -7.64 -5.83
C GLY A 377 7.18 -8.54 -5.65
N TYR A 378 6.84 -9.32 -6.67
CA TYR A 378 5.70 -10.24 -6.62
C TYR A 378 6.00 -11.58 -7.29
N VAL A 379 5.23 -12.61 -6.94
CA VAL A 379 5.33 -13.93 -7.59
C VAL A 379 4.83 -13.82 -9.03
N ALA A 380 5.75 -13.89 -9.98
CA ALA A 380 5.44 -13.84 -11.41
C ALA A 380 5.11 -15.21 -12.00
N PHE A 381 5.84 -16.24 -11.54
CA PHE A 381 5.63 -17.59 -12.04
C PHE A 381 5.59 -18.63 -10.91
N LYS A 382 4.91 -19.74 -11.21
CA LYS A 382 5.10 -21.02 -10.50
C LYS A 382 5.92 -21.91 -11.39
N ALA A 383 7.03 -22.43 -10.84
CA ALA A 383 7.91 -23.34 -11.55
C ALA A 383 7.41 -24.79 -11.44
N SER A 384 7.55 -25.54 -12.52
CA SER A 384 7.47 -26.99 -12.56
C SER A 384 8.68 -27.53 -13.28
N GLU A 385 8.87 -28.87 -13.29
CA GLU A 385 9.98 -29.50 -14.00
C GLU A 385 10.04 -29.09 -15.47
N ARG A 386 8.89 -28.90 -16.13
CA ARG A 386 8.82 -28.67 -17.56
C ARG A 386 8.50 -27.22 -17.96
N ARG A 387 7.83 -26.42 -17.10
CA ARG A 387 7.27 -25.10 -17.49
C ARG A 387 7.30 -24.10 -16.35
N LEU A 388 7.34 -22.84 -16.72
CA LEU A 388 6.94 -21.73 -15.87
C LEU A 388 5.46 -21.39 -16.14
N TRP A 389 4.66 -21.44 -15.08
CA TRP A 389 3.25 -21.08 -15.14
C TRP A 389 3.08 -19.64 -14.69
N PRO A 390 2.66 -18.71 -15.55
CA PRO A 390 2.47 -17.32 -15.15
C PRO A 390 1.37 -17.22 -14.08
N THR A 391 1.51 -16.26 -13.18
CA THR A 391 0.46 -15.90 -12.22
C THR A 391 -0.55 -14.93 -12.84
N GLY A 392 -1.71 -14.74 -12.17
CA GLY A 392 -2.66 -13.70 -12.56
C GLY A 392 -2.02 -12.31 -12.48
N ALA A 393 -1.19 -12.06 -11.46
CA ALA A 393 -0.48 -10.79 -11.30
C ALA A 393 0.46 -10.48 -12.48
N LEU A 394 1.19 -11.49 -12.98
CA LEU A 394 2.02 -11.31 -14.18
C LEU A 394 1.17 -11.03 -15.41
N MET A 395 0.06 -11.76 -15.60
CA MET A 395 -0.84 -11.52 -16.74
C MET A 395 -1.38 -10.09 -16.72
N GLN A 396 -1.75 -9.58 -15.55
CA GLN A 396 -2.16 -8.19 -15.37
C GLN A 396 -1.03 -7.20 -15.63
N ALA A 397 0.21 -7.53 -15.23
CA ALA A 397 1.38 -6.68 -15.47
C ALA A 397 1.79 -6.61 -16.95
N LEU A 398 1.68 -7.72 -17.67
CA LEU A 398 1.95 -7.78 -19.11
C LEU A 398 0.91 -7.02 -19.93
N GLY A 399 -0.31 -6.86 -19.41
CA GLY A 399 -1.33 -6.04 -20.05
C GLY A 399 -1.59 -6.44 -21.50
N ASN A 400 -1.65 -5.45 -22.38
CA ASN A 400 -1.89 -5.63 -23.81
C ASN A 400 -0.68 -6.15 -24.61
N SER A 401 0.50 -6.30 -23.98
CA SER A 401 1.65 -6.93 -24.62
C SER A 401 1.45 -8.42 -24.90
N VAL A 402 0.46 -9.04 -24.28
CA VAL A 402 0.02 -10.40 -24.61
C VAL A 402 -0.75 -10.35 -25.93
N THR A 403 -0.18 -10.89 -27.00
CA THR A 403 -0.77 -10.85 -28.35
C THR A 403 -1.44 -12.17 -28.76
N ARG A 404 -1.10 -13.27 -28.08
CA ARG A 404 -1.67 -14.61 -28.29
C ARG A 404 -2.19 -15.17 -26.98
N GLN A 405 -3.03 -16.20 -27.03
CA GLN A 405 -3.53 -16.91 -25.84
C GLN A 405 -4.24 -15.99 -24.85
N TRP A 406 -5.21 -15.25 -25.35
CA TRP A 406 -6.09 -14.43 -24.54
C TRP A 406 -7.55 -14.57 -24.98
N VAL A 407 -8.44 -14.34 -24.06
CA VAL A 407 -9.90 -14.37 -24.25
C VAL A 407 -10.50 -13.09 -23.69
N GLU A 408 -11.56 -12.60 -24.36
CA GLU A 408 -12.36 -11.46 -23.90
C GLU A 408 -13.69 -11.98 -23.36
N LEU A 409 -14.10 -11.51 -22.21
CA LEU A 409 -15.37 -11.84 -21.58
C LEU A 409 -16.32 -10.65 -21.63
N ASP A 410 -17.58 -10.93 -21.93
CA ASP A 410 -18.67 -9.99 -21.69
C ASP A 410 -18.90 -9.81 -20.17
N ALA A 411 -19.74 -8.84 -19.79
CA ALA A 411 -19.92 -8.42 -18.40
C ALA A 411 -20.33 -9.59 -17.48
N GLU A 412 -21.40 -10.32 -17.77
CA GLU A 412 -21.88 -11.41 -16.91
C GLU A 412 -20.84 -12.53 -16.75
N PRO A 413 -20.25 -13.11 -17.84
CA PRO A 413 -19.15 -14.06 -17.74
C PRO A 413 -17.93 -13.52 -16.96
N ALA A 414 -17.61 -12.24 -17.07
CA ALA A 414 -16.50 -11.63 -16.32
C ALA A 414 -16.75 -11.63 -14.81
N PHE A 415 -17.96 -11.35 -14.37
CA PHE A 415 -18.31 -11.41 -12.95
C PHE A 415 -18.28 -12.84 -12.41
N ARG A 416 -18.77 -13.82 -13.16
CA ARG A 416 -18.67 -15.25 -12.79
C ARG A 416 -17.21 -15.71 -12.72
N TYR A 417 -16.38 -15.35 -13.70
CA TYR A 417 -14.95 -15.60 -13.64
C TYR A 417 -14.32 -14.95 -12.40
N ALA A 418 -14.70 -13.69 -12.09
CA ALA A 418 -14.20 -12.99 -10.90
C ALA A 418 -14.67 -13.66 -9.59
N ALA A 419 -15.82 -14.30 -9.56
CA ALA A 419 -16.28 -15.12 -8.44
C ALA A 419 -15.51 -16.45 -8.30
N GLY A 420 -14.67 -16.78 -9.29
CA GLY A 420 -13.89 -18.02 -9.29
C GLY A 420 -14.59 -19.21 -9.94
N GLU A 421 -15.68 -18.96 -10.65
CA GLU A 421 -16.45 -19.97 -11.38
C GLU A 421 -15.81 -20.33 -12.72
N ALA A 422 -16.16 -21.49 -13.24
CA ALA A 422 -15.90 -21.82 -14.64
C ALA A 422 -16.95 -21.14 -15.53
N VAL A 423 -16.53 -20.70 -16.71
CA VAL A 423 -17.36 -19.99 -17.68
C VAL A 423 -17.31 -20.72 -19.01
N GLU A 424 -18.47 -20.95 -19.64
CA GLU A 424 -18.54 -21.44 -21.02
C GLU A 424 -18.37 -20.28 -22.00
N LEU A 425 -17.44 -20.43 -22.93
CA LEU A 425 -17.16 -19.43 -23.96
C LEU A 425 -17.84 -19.77 -25.25
N PRO A 426 -18.51 -18.82 -25.92
CA PRO A 426 -18.90 -19.01 -27.32
C PRO A 426 -17.64 -19.17 -28.19
N SER A 427 -17.74 -19.95 -29.26
CA SER A 427 -16.60 -20.23 -30.15
C SER A 427 -15.93 -18.95 -30.67
N SER A 428 -16.68 -17.88 -30.87
CA SER A 428 -16.17 -16.55 -31.26
C SER A 428 -15.29 -15.88 -30.22
N ALA A 429 -15.57 -16.08 -28.93
CA ALA A 429 -14.77 -15.48 -27.83
C ALA A 429 -13.41 -16.17 -27.65
N ARG A 430 -13.28 -17.40 -28.16
CA ARG A 430 -12.03 -18.18 -28.11
C ARG A 430 -10.95 -17.62 -29.03
N ARG A 431 -11.37 -16.96 -30.12
CA ARG A 431 -10.44 -16.46 -31.17
C ARG A 431 -9.45 -17.57 -31.58
N GLU A 432 -8.13 -17.30 -31.48
CA GLU A 432 -7.07 -18.27 -31.82
C GLU A 432 -6.48 -18.95 -30.56
N ALA A 433 -7.08 -18.76 -29.38
CA ALA A 433 -6.57 -19.34 -28.15
C ALA A 433 -6.69 -20.87 -28.16
N ARG A 434 -5.60 -21.54 -27.81
CA ARG A 434 -5.50 -23.00 -27.66
C ARG A 434 -5.78 -23.40 -26.23
N ASP A 435 -6.10 -24.66 -26.00
CA ASP A 435 -6.24 -25.23 -24.66
C ASP A 435 -4.98 -25.03 -23.83
N GLY A 436 -5.16 -24.64 -22.59
CA GLY A 436 -4.08 -24.30 -21.67
C GLY A 436 -4.25 -22.93 -21.00
N PRO A 437 -3.16 -22.34 -20.50
CA PRO A 437 -3.23 -21.04 -19.83
C PRO A 437 -3.48 -19.91 -20.82
N VAL A 438 -4.46 -19.07 -20.47
CA VAL A 438 -4.85 -17.87 -21.24
C VAL A 438 -4.90 -16.64 -20.33
N GLN A 439 -4.62 -15.48 -20.91
CA GLN A 439 -4.95 -14.20 -20.29
C GLN A 439 -6.45 -13.92 -20.43
N VAL A 440 -7.09 -13.46 -19.37
CA VAL A 440 -8.52 -13.14 -19.36
C VAL A 440 -8.69 -11.64 -19.28
N ARG A 441 -9.47 -11.09 -20.22
CA ARG A 441 -9.79 -9.68 -20.35
C ARG A 441 -11.29 -9.45 -20.25
N ALA A 442 -11.68 -8.30 -19.77
CA ALA A 442 -13.06 -7.79 -19.82
C ALA A 442 -13.08 -6.29 -19.60
N ASP A 443 -13.98 -5.57 -20.24
CA ASP A 443 -14.24 -4.13 -20.05
C ASP A 443 -12.96 -3.26 -20.15
N GLY A 444 -12.01 -3.69 -21.00
CA GLY A 444 -10.72 -3.02 -21.18
C GLY A 444 -9.66 -3.36 -20.12
N PHE A 445 -9.95 -4.26 -19.18
CA PHE A 445 -9.01 -4.69 -18.14
C PHE A 445 -8.51 -6.11 -18.34
N VAL A 446 -7.27 -6.35 -17.92
CA VAL A 446 -6.75 -7.71 -17.75
C VAL A 446 -7.13 -8.19 -16.35
N LEU A 447 -8.04 -9.14 -16.27
CA LEU A 447 -8.52 -9.69 -14.99
C LEU A 447 -7.54 -10.70 -14.38
N GLY A 448 -6.68 -11.32 -15.20
CA GLY A 448 -5.70 -12.28 -14.72
C GLY A 448 -5.50 -13.45 -15.68
N LYS A 449 -5.43 -14.67 -15.11
CA LYS A 449 -5.18 -15.92 -15.82
C LYS A 449 -6.36 -16.88 -15.70
N GLY A 450 -6.70 -17.56 -16.79
CA GLY A 450 -7.58 -18.72 -16.81
C GLY A 450 -6.90 -19.95 -17.38
N ILE A 451 -7.56 -21.11 -17.28
CA ILE A 451 -7.21 -22.34 -17.99
C ILE A 451 -8.35 -22.68 -18.93
N LEU A 452 -8.06 -22.69 -20.23
CA LEU A 452 -9.01 -23.02 -21.28
C LEU A 452 -8.95 -24.51 -21.59
N GLU A 453 -10.10 -25.16 -21.62
CA GLU A 453 -10.28 -26.57 -21.96
C GLU A 453 -11.52 -26.69 -22.87
N GLY A 454 -11.30 -26.84 -24.16
CA GLY A 454 -12.41 -26.75 -25.15
C GLY A 454 -13.08 -25.37 -25.10
N THR A 455 -14.37 -25.32 -24.79
CA THR A 455 -15.14 -24.08 -24.59
C THR A 455 -15.14 -23.60 -23.13
N ARG A 456 -14.66 -24.42 -22.23
CA ARG A 456 -14.69 -24.13 -20.79
C ARG A 456 -13.46 -23.36 -20.32
N LEU A 457 -13.69 -22.19 -19.76
CA LEU A 457 -12.67 -21.36 -19.10
C LEU A 457 -12.74 -21.56 -17.59
N ASN A 458 -11.72 -22.17 -17.01
CA ASN A 458 -11.60 -22.37 -15.57
C ASN A 458 -10.90 -21.16 -14.93
N SER A 459 -11.58 -20.47 -14.00
CA SER A 459 -11.04 -19.31 -13.31
C SER A 459 -9.81 -19.67 -12.44
N GLN A 460 -8.79 -18.83 -12.51
CA GLN A 460 -7.60 -18.91 -11.65
C GLN A 460 -7.47 -17.67 -10.74
N VAL A 461 -8.57 -16.98 -10.48
CA VAL A 461 -8.64 -15.88 -9.53
C VAL A 461 -8.30 -16.39 -8.12
N ALA A 462 -7.35 -15.74 -7.45
CA ALA A 462 -6.95 -16.11 -6.09
C ALA A 462 -8.12 -16.01 -5.11
N LYS A 463 -8.27 -16.97 -4.20
CA LYS A 463 -9.43 -17.03 -3.28
C LYS A 463 -9.72 -15.71 -2.57
N GLY A 464 -8.69 -15.00 -2.11
CA GLY A 464 -8.86 -13.71 -1.42
C GLY A 464 -9.26 -12.52 -2.31
N LEU A 465 -9.32 -12.70 -3.63
CA LEU A 465 -9.74 -11.68 -4.60
C LEU A 465 -11.07 -12.02 -5.27
N ARG A 466 -11.67 -13.17 -4.97
CA ARG A 466 -12.94 -13.59 -5.58
C ARG A 466 -14.10 -12.72 -5.12
N PHE A 467 -14.99 -12.43 -6.05
CA PHE A 467 -16.27 -11.79 -5.73
C PHE A 467 -17.14 -12.82 -4.98
N ALA A 468 -17.49 -12.50 -3.75
CA ALA A 468 -18.32 -13.37 -2.90
C ALA A 468 -19.80 -12.96 -2.97
#